data_225a190b627a825346d1e7a24bcb20b0
#
_entry.id   225a190b627a825346d1e7a24bcb20b0
#
_cell.length_a   1.000
_cell.length_b   1.000
_cell.length_c   1.000
_cell.angle_alpha   90.00
_cell.angle_beta   90.00
_cell.angle_gamma   90.00
#
_symmetry.space_group_name_H-M   'P 1'
#
loop_
_entity.id
_entity.type
_entity.pdbx_description
1 polymer ?
#
loop_
_entity_poly.entity_id
_entity_poly.type
_entity_poly.pdbx_seq_one_letter_code
_entity_poly.pdbx_strand_id
1 'polypeptide(L)'
;VAKEFHFKDMEEAAQQLLLSFPLDPEKPVFTGEGAMARHVTGVDVNSQGITTSQIVHQGGVVSFAYRNHKSAEIDIRAMLTRLKNKNSKTPDFGVYFNCSSRGEALYGQSNVDTQIIREILGEFPLIGFYGGYELAQMTQGVQLYTYTGVLVLVYL
;
A
#
# COMPACT_ATOMS: atom_id res chain seq x y z
N VAL A 1 6.50 -0.44 21.08
CA VAL A 1 5.81 0.03 19.87
C VAL A 1 5.49 1.52 19.99
N ALA A 2 4.77 1.99 21.03
CA ALA A 2 4.39 3.41 21.15
C ALA A 2 5.56 4.40 21.30
N LYS A 3 6.75 3.95 21.71
CA LYS A 3 7.94 4.80 21.83
C LYS A 3 8.73 4.99 20.52
N GLU A 4 8.48 4.14 19.53
CA GLU A 4 9.13 4.22 18.20
C GLU A 4 8.31 5.07 17.22
N PHE A 5 7.03 5.24 17.47
CA PHE A 5 6.11 6.01 16.66
C PHE A 5 5.69 7.26 17.44
N HIS A 6 6.10 8.43 17.00
CA HIS A 6 5.77 9.72 17.63
C HIS A 6 4.37 10.17 17.23
N PHE A 7 3.33 9.50 17.73
CA PHE A 7 1.94 9.95 17.58
C PHE A 7 1.62 11.02 18.62
N LYS A 8 0.88 12.05 18.22
CA LYS A 8 0.44 13.12 19.13
C LYS A 8 -0.55 12.62 20.18
N ASP A 9 -1.42 11.71 19.76
CA ASP A 9 -2.47 11.12 20.58
C ASP A 9 -2.89 9.74 20.07
N MET A 10 -3.82 9.10 20.79
CA MET A 10 -4.34 7.77 20.45
C MET A 10 -5.21 7.78 19.19
N GLU A 11 -5.84 8.91 18.85
CA GLU A 11 -6.67 9.03 17.66
C GLU A 11 -5.79 9.05 16.41
N GLU A 12 -4.71 9.81 16.41
CA GLU A 12 -3.71 9.82 15.33
C GLU A 12 -3.07 8.43 15.19
N ALA A 13 -2.73 7.79 16.31
CA ALA A 13 -2.18 6.43 16.29
C ALA A 13 -3.15 5.43 15.65
N ALA A 14 -4.44 5.48 15.99
CA ALA A 14 -5.47 4.60 15.45
C ALA A 14 -5.67 4.79 13.94
N GLN A 15 -5.54 6.03 13.44
CA GLN A 15 -5.67 6.34 12.02
C GLN A 15 -4.47 5.92 11.18
N GLN A 16 -3.27 5.88 11.77
CA GLN A 16 -2.03 5.59 11.06
C GLN A 16 -1.53 4.16 11.28
N LEU A 17 -1.96 3.50 12.35
CA LEU A 17 -1.53 2.16 12.69
C LEU A 17 -2.23 1.13 11.82
N LEU A 18 -1.43 0.26 11.22
CA LEU A 18 -1.87 -0.87 10.41
C LEU A 18 -1.32 -2.16 11.00
N LEU A 19 -1.95 -3.26 10.65
CA LEU A 19 -1.41 -4.60 10.84
C LEU A 19 -0.94 -5.13 9.48
N SER A 20 0.28 -5.60 9.42
CA SER A 20 0.86 -6.25 8.24
C SER A 20 0.83 -7.76 8.42
N PHE A 21 0.19 -8.43 7.47
CA PHE A 21 0.06 -9.88 7.39
C PHE A 21 0.93 -10.41 6.25
N PRO A 22 1.81 -11.39 6.50
CA PRO A 22 2.59 -12.00 5.44
C PRO A 22 1.68 -12.79 4.51
N LEU A 23 1.94 -12.72 3.21
CA LEU A 23 1.23 -13.53 2.20
C LEU A 23 1.65 -15.00 2.28
N ASP A 24 2.88 -15.28 2.68
CA ASP A 24 3.42 -16.62 2.94
C ASP A 24 3.75 -16.76 4.42
N PRO A 25 2.94 -17.50 5.20
CA PRO A 25 3.20 -17.71 6.62
C PRO A 25 4.49 -18.49 6.94
N GLU A 26 4.98 -19.32 6.00
CA GLU A 26 6.21 -20.10 6.17
C GLU A 26 7.46 -19.25 5.97
N LYS A 27 7.33 -18.17 5.18
CA LYS A 27 8.41 -17.22 4.90
C LYS A 27 7.90 -15.79 5.14
N PRO A 28 7.68 -15.40 6.40
CA PRO A 28 6.98 -14.16 6.71
C PRO A 28 7.79 -12.93 6.28
N VAL A 29 7.23 -12.18 5.34
CA VAL A 29 7.69 -10.85 4.92
C VAL A 29 6.59 -9.87 5.26
N PHE A 30 6.92 -8.76 5.92
CA PHE A 30 5.93 -7.80 6.42
C PHE A 30 5.92 -6.47 5.65
N THR A 31 6.60 -6.40 4.53
CA THR A 31 6.70 -5.20 3.69
C THR A 31 6.58 -5.54 2.20
N GLY A 32 6.21 -4.55 1.39
CA GLY A 32 6.18 -4.65 -0.06
C GLY A 32 5.24 -5.75 -0.57
N GLU A 33 5.64 -6.41 -1.64
CA GLU A 33 4.83 -7.44 -2.34
C GLU A 33 4.62 -8.73 -1.53
N GLY A 34 5.34 -8.91 -0.42
CA GLY A 34 5.23 -10.09 0.45
C GLY A 34 4.22 -9.96 1.58
N ALA A 35 3.54 -8.82 1.69
CA ALA A 35 2.66 -8.51 2.81
C ALA A 35 1.36 -7.83 2.39
N MET A 36 0.37 -7.93 3.25
CA MET A 36 -0.93 -7.30 3.09
C MET A 36 -1.24 -6.46 4.32
N ALA A 37 -1.39 -5.14 4.15
CA ALA A 37 -1.74 -4.23 5.23
C ALA A 37 -3.26 -4.20 5.47
N ARG A 38 -3.65 -4.16 6.74
CA ARG A 38 -5.04 -4.02 7.18
C ARG A 38 -5.16 -2.98 8.28
N HIS A 39 -6.25 -2.26 8.25
CA HIS A 39 -6.55 -1.26 9.28
C HIS A 39 -6.92 -1.91 10.61
N VAL A 40 -6.53 -1.28 11.71
CA VAL A 40 -7.08 -1.58 13.03
C VAL A 40 -8.47 -0.97 13.10
N THR A 41 -9.51 -1.80 13.19
CA THR A 41 -10.90 -1.38 13.16
C THR A 41 -11.51 -1.15 14.55
N GLY A 42 -10.80 -1.58 15.59
CA GLY A 42 -11.22 -1.34 16.97
C GLY A 42 -10.18 -1.79 17.98
N VAL A 43 -10.29 -1.24 19.18
CA VAL A 43 -9.49 -1.60 20.34
C VAL A 43 -10.45 -1.88 21.50
N ASP A 44 -10.36 -3.07 22.09
CA ASP A 44 -11.06 -3.42 23.32
C ASP A 44 -10.09 -3.35 24.49
N VAL A 45 -10.27 -2.34 25.31
CA VAL A 45 -9.41 -2.09 26.48
C VAL A 45 -9.59 -3.17 27.56
N ASN A 46 -10.79 -3.74 27.68
CA ASN A 46 -11.10 -4.73 28.74
C ASN A 46 -10.44 -6.09 28.42
N SER A 47 -10.54 -6.56 27.19
CA SER A 47 -9.90 -7.79 26.75
C SER A 47 -8.45 -7.59 26.29
N GLN A 48 -7.97 -6.34 26.26
CA GLN A 48 -6.67 -5.95 25.67
C GLN A 48 -6.51 -6.43 24.23
N GLY A 49 -7.62 -6.43 23.49
CA GLY A 49 -7.72 -6.94 22.14
C GLY A 49 -7.76 -5.82 21.11
N ILE A 50 -7.31 -6.13 19.91
CA ILE A 50 -7.50 -5.31 18.70
C ILE A 50 -8.26 -6.09 17.66
N THR A 51 -9.11 -5.38 16.90
CA THR A 51 -9.84 -5.94 15.78
C THR A 51 -9.32 -5.40 14.45
N THR A 52 -9.39 -6.21 13.43
CA THR A 52 -8.97 -5.87 12.07
C THR A 52 -9.93 -6.49 11.06
N SER A 53 -9.94 -5.99 9.84
CA SER A 53 -10.74 -6.52 8.73
C SER A 53 -10.21 -7.84 8.14
N GLN A 54 -9.15 -8.40 8.71
CA GLN A 54 -8.56 -9.68 8.32
C GLN A 54 -8.96 -10.77 9.32
N ILE A 55 -9.29 -11.97 8.82
CA ILE A 55 -9.43 -13.15 9.68
C ILE A 55 -8.03 -13.51 10.22
N VAL A 56 -7.94 -13.60 11.54
CA VAL A 56 -6.70 -13.95 12.23
C VAL A 56 -6.84 -15.33 12.84
N HIS A 57 -5.89 -16.22 12.56
CA HIS A 57 -5.85 -17.56 13.13
C HIS A 57 -4.86 -17.61 14.30
N GLN A 58 -5.19 -18.36 15.34
CA GLN A 58 -4.29 -18.58 16.47
C GLN A 58 -2.98 -19.20 15.99
N GLY A 59 -1.85 -18.64 16.45
CA GLY A 59 -0.51 -19.06 16.03
C GLY A 59 -0.02 -18.35 14.75
N GLY A 60 -0.87 -17.56 14.09
CA GLY A 60 -0.45 -16.73 12.97
C GLY A 60 0.49 -15.60 13.41
N VAL A 61 1.33 -15.16 12.48
CA VAL A 61 2.26 -14.03 12.71
C VAL A 61 1.73 -12.76 12.09
N VAL A 62 1.94 -11.64 12.77
CA VAL A 62 1.53 -10.30 12.34
C VAL A 62 2.56 -9.28 12.82
N SER A 63 2.74 -8.21 12.07
CA SER A 63 3.58 -7.08 12.48
C SER A 63 2.77 -5.79 12.50
N PHE A 64 3.13 -4.88 13.39
CA PHE A 64 2.62 -3.52 13.32
C PHE A 64 3.33 -2.76 12.20
N ALA A 65 2.56 -1.97 11.47
CA ALA A 65 3.04 -1.06 10.45
C ALA A 65 2.36 0.31 10.62
N TYR A 66 2.93 1.33 10.06
CA TYR A 66 2.30 2.64 10.00
C TYR A 66 2.46 3.27 8.64
N ARG A 67 1.54 4.16 8.30
CA ARG A 67 1.57 4.86 7.02
C ARG A 67 2.65 5.95 7.04
N ASN A 68 3.51 5.93 6.04
CA ASN A 68 4.60 6.90 5.90
C ASN A 68 4.77 7.31 4.44
N HIS A 69 4.63 8.61 4.15
CA HIS A 69 4.72 9.13 2.78
C HIS A 69 6.10 8.89 2.14
N LYS A 70 7.20 9.02 2.89
CA LYS A 70 8.56 8.77 2.36
C LYS A 70 8.75 7.31 1.97
N SER A 71 8.27 6.38 2.80
CA SER A 71 8.32 4.94 2.47
C SER A 71 7.46 4.63 1.25
N ALA A 72 6.29 5.25 1.11
CA ALA A 72 5.42 5.07 -0.04
C ALA A 72 6.07 5.61 -1.34
N GLU A 73 6.77 6.74 -1.29
CA GLU A 73 7.53 7.26 -2.43
C GLU A 73 8.70 6.34 -2.81
N ILE A 74 9.45 5.84 -1.83
CA ILE A 74 10.54 4.89 -2.08
C ILE A 74 10.02 3.62 -2.76
N ASP A 75 8.90 3.09 -2.27
CA ASP A 75 8.32 1.86 -2.78
C ASP A 75 7.81 2.01 -4.23
N ILE A 76 7.03 3.07 -4.52
CA ILE A 76 6.56 3.31 -5.89
C ILE A 76 7.72 3.56 -6.86
N ARG A 77 8.75 4.32 -6.45
CA ARG A 77 9.95 4.54 -7.27
C ARG A 77 10.70 3.23 -7.56
N ALA A 78 10.87 2.38 -6.56
CA ALA A 78 11.51 1.08 -6.72
C ALA A 78 10.72 0.17 -7.67
N MET A 79 9.41 0.11 -7.52
CA MET A 79 8.52 -0.67 -8.40
C MET A 79 8.58 -0.18 -9.85
N LEU A 80 8.45 1.13 -10.08
CA LEU A 80 8.51 1.73 -11.42
C LEU A 80 9.88 1.55 -12.08
N THR A 81 10.96 1.65 -11.31
CA THR A 81 12.32 1.39 -11.80
C THR A 81 12.47 -0.06 -12.24
N ARG A 82 11.94 -1.02 -11.49
CA ARG A 82 11.92 -2.44 -11.91
C ARG A 82 11.14 -2.65 -13.20
N LEU A 83 9.98 -1.96 -13.37
CA LEU A 83 9.19 -2.03 -14.61
C LEU A 83 9.96 -1.44 -15.78
N LYS A 84 10.57 -0.26 -15.62
CA LYS A 84 11.38 0.38 -16.66
C LYS A 84 12.57 -0.46 -17.09
N ASN A 85 13.21 -1.16 -16.16
CA ASN A 85 14.32 -2.06 -16.45
C ASN A 85 13.88 -3.32 -17.22
N LYS A 86 12.63 -3.76 -17.06
CA LYS A 86 12.06 -4.87 -17.84
C LYS A 86 11.63 -4.45 -19.23
N ASN A 87 11.16 -3.22 -19.39
CA ASN A 87 10.75 -2.65 -20.66
C ASN A 87 11.12 -1.17 -20.70
N SER A 88 12.15 -0.81 -21.46
CA SER A 88 12.66 0.56 -21.59
C SER A 88 11.79 1.47 -22.46
N LYS A 89 10.82 0.88 -23.23
CA LYS A 89 9.88 1.64 -24.05
C LYS A 89 8.93 2.46 -23.14
N THR A 90 8.60 3.67 -23.54
CA THR A 90 7.54 4.43 -22.89
C THR A 90 6.20 3.75 -23.19
N PRO A 91 5.29 3.61 -22.20
CA PRO A 91 3.96 3.06 -22.43
C PRO A 91 3.17 3.87 -23.45
N ASP A 92 2.36 3.21 -24.27
CA ASP A 92 1.43 3.89 -25.18
C ASP A 92 0.26 4.51 -24.41
N PHE A 93 -0.21 3.86 -23.35
CA PHE A 93 -1.12 4.43 -22.34
C PHE A 93 -1.09 3.63 -21.03
N GLY A 94 -1.68 4.20 -19.97
CA GLY A 94 -1.82 3.53 -18.68
C GLY A 94 -3.15 3.81 -18.00
N VAL A 95 -3.54 2.90 -17.12
CA VAL A 95 -4.68 3.06 -16.21
C VAL A 95 -4.19 2.88 -14.77
N TYR A 96 -4.47 3.85 -13.90
CA TYR A 96 -4.03 3.83 -12.52
C TYR A 96 -5.22 3.84 -11.56
N PHE A 97 -5.47 2.71 -10.92
CA PHE A 97 -6.43 2.55 -9.84
C PHE A 97 -5.69 2.80 -8.52
N ASN A 98 -6.01 3.89 -7.84
CA ASN A 98 -5.29 4.29 -6.64
C ASN A 98 -6.23 4.30 -5.42
N CYS A 99 -5.72 3.96 -4.26
CA CYS A 99 -6.48 4.07 -3.04
C CYS A 99 -6.71 5.54 -2.67
N SER A 100 -7.94 5.89 -2.30
CA SER A 100 -8.30 7.25 -1.84
C SER A 100 -7.45 7.70 -0.64
N SER A 101 -6.92 6.75 0.12
CA SER A 101 -6.00 7.03 1.23
C SER A 101 -4.58 7.36 0.78
N ARG A 102 -4.20 7.21 -0.50
CA ARG A 102 -2.83 7.52 -0.97
C ARG A 102 -2.63 8.96 -1.40
N GLY A 103 -3.64 9.65 -1.87
CA GLY A 103 -3.53 11.01 -2.36
C GLY A 103 -3.08 12.02 -1.29
N GLU A 104 -3.79 13.11 -1.18
CA GLU A 104 -3.49 14.20 -0.25
C GLU A 104 -3.45 13.75 1.22
N ALA A 105 -4.27 12.77 1.57
CA ALA A 105 -4.31 12.19 2.93
C ALA A 105 -2.99 11.49 3.36
N LEU A 106 -2.16 11.07 2.40
CA LEU A 106 -0.85 10.45 2.68
C LEU A 106 0.29 11.45 2.49
N TYR A 107 0.25 12.21 1.40
CA TYR A 107 1.38 13.02 0.96
C TYR A 107 1.29 14.50 1.38
N GLY A 108 0.13 14.94 1.90
CA GLY A 108 -0.13 16.37 2.16
C GLY A 108 -0.27 17.21 0.89
N GLN A 109 -0.22 16.57 -0.28
CA GLN A 109 -0.35 17.20 -1.59
C GLN A 109 -0.90 16.23 -2.63
N SER A 110 -1.49 16.76 -3.68
CA SER A 110 -2.09 15.98 -4.77
C SER A 110 -1.03 15.52 -5.79
N ASN A 111 -1.37 14.49 -6.57
CA ASN A 111 -0.66 14.05 -7.76
C ASN A 111 0.77 13.50 -7.57
N VAL A 112 1.21 13.19 -6.36
CA VAL A 112 2.57 12.69 -6.10
C VAL A 112 2.84 11.40 -6.87
N ASP A 113 1.98 10.40 -6.74
CA ASP A 113 2.14 9.11 -7.45
C ASP A 113 2.20 9.30 -8.97
N THR A 114 1.31 10.12 -9.54
CA THR A 114 1.26 10.35 -10.99
C THR A 114 2.47 11.14 -11.50
N GLN A 115 3.01 12.05 -10.71
CA GLN A 115 4.27 12.74 -11.02
C GLN A 115 5.44 11.77 -11.04
N ILE A 116 5.55 10.89 -10.05
CA ILE A 116 6.60 9.87 -9.99
C ILE A 116 6.49 8.88 -11.16
N ILE A 117 5.26 8.49 -11.54
CA ILE A 117 5.03 7.62 -12.70
C ILE A 117 5.58 8.26 -13.97
N ARG A 118 5.25 9.53 -14.24
CA ARG A 118 5.73 10.26 -15.42
C ARG A 118 7.23 10.50 -15.39
N GLU A 119 7.77 10.86 -14.24
CA GLU A 119 9.20 11.10 -14.05
C GLU A 119 10.03 9.86 -14.43
N ILE A 120 9.57 8.67 -14.06
CA ILE A 120 10.33 7.43 -14.27
C ILE A 120 10.04 6.80 -15.63
N LEU A 121 8.76 6.72 -16.03
CA LEU A 121 8.35 6.02 -17.26
C LEU A 121 8.24 6.93 -18.48
N GLY A 122 8.28 8.24 -18.29
CA GLY A 122 8.08 9.25 -19.36
C GLY A 122 6.63 9.71 -19.46
N GLU A 123 6.37 10.65 -20.39
CA GLU A 123 5.04 11.20 -20.63
C GLU A 123 4.22 10.27 -21.54
N PHE A 124 3.05 9.87 -21.08
CA PHE A 124 2.07 9.07 -21.82
C PHE A 124 0.65 9.35 -21.31
N PRO A 125 -0.40 9.04 -22.08
CA PRO A 125 -1.77 9.14 -21.60
C PRO A 125 -2.00 8.24 -20.40
N LEU A 126 -2.35 8.85 -19.26
CA LEU A 126 -2.61 8.16 -18.02
C LEU A 126 -3.98 8.60 -17.49
N ILE A 127 -4.89 7.63 -17.31
CA ILE A 127 -6.20 7.83 -16.73
C ILE A 127 -6.36 6.93 -15.51
N GLY A 128 -7.28 7.27 -14.61
CA GLY A 128 -7.59 6.42 -13.46
C GLY A 128 -8.52 7.14 -12.48
N PHE A 129 -8.69 6.54 -11.33
CA PHE A 129 -9.50 7.11 -10.26
C PHE A 129 -9.04 6.61 -8.89
N TYR A 130 -9.51 7.30 -7.85
CA TYR A 130 -9.33 6.88 -6.47
C TYR A 130 -10.50 6.00 -6.03
N GLY A 131 -10.18 4.79 -5.54
CA GLY A 131 -11.13 3.83 -4.97
C GLY A 131 -10.95 3.63 -3.48
N GLY A 132 -11.87 2.91 -2.85
CA GLY A 132 -11.75 2.50 -1.44
C GLY A 132 -10.90 1.24 -1.25
N TYR A 133 -10.69 0.49 -2.33
CA TYR A 133 -9.88 -0.73 -2.39
C TYR A 133 -9.49 -1.01 -3.84
N GLU A 134 -8.47 -1.84 -4.02
CA GLU A 134 -7.97 -2.30 -5.30
C GLU A 134 -8.04 -3.84 -5.37
N LEU A 135 -8.31 -4.37 -6.55
CA LEU A 135 -8.19 -5.79 -6.86
C LEU A 135 -6.99 -5.98 -7.79
N ALA A 136 -6.08 -6.86 -7.41
CA ALA A 136 -4.91 -7.17 -8.23
C ALA A 136 -4.62 -8.66 -8.24
N GLN A 137 -4.12 -9.15 -9.39
CA GLN A 137 -3.60 -10.49 -9.55
C GLN A 137 -2.19 -10.55 -8.96
N MET A 138 -2.00 -11.42 -7.99
CA MET A 138 -0.70 -11.75 -7.41
C MET A 138 -0.41 -13.24 -7.57
N THR A 139 0.74 -13.70 -7.12
CA THR A 139 1.16 -15.11 -7.20
C THR A 139 0.17 -16.09 -6.59
N GLN A 140 -0.59 -15.67 -5.59
CA GLN A 140 -1.61 -16.47 -4.90
C GLN A 140 -3.04 -16.25 -5.42
N GLY A 141 -3.22 -15.63 -6.59
CA GLY A 141 -4.52 -15.31 -7.17
C GLY A 141 -4.92 -13.85 -7.02
N VAL A 142 -6.19 -13.55 -7.30
CA VAL A 142 -6.74 -12.20 -7.14
C VAL A 142 -6.93 -11.90 -5.66
N GLN A 143 -6.37 -10.79 -5.22
CA GLN A 143 -6.45 -10.32 -3.84
C GLN A 143 -7.05 -8.92 -3.75
N LEU A 144 -7.72 -8.64 -2.64
CA LEU A 144 -8.20 -7.30 -2.30
C LEU A 144 -7.14 -6.58 -1.48
N TYR A 145 -6.74 -5.41 -1.95
CA TYR A 145 -5.76 -4.53 -1.30
C TYR A 145 -6.40 -3.23 -0.83
N THR A 146 -5.80 -2.65 0.18
CA THR A 146 -6.07 -1.30 0.66
C THR A 146 -4.74 -0.56 0.81
N TYR A 147 -4.75 0.76 0.74
CA TYR A 147 -3.55 1.60 0.83
C TYR A 147 -2.52 1.40 -0.28
N THR A 148 -2.94 0.82 -1.40
CA THR A 148 -2.09 0.49 -2.54
C THR A 148 -2.48 1.27 -3.79
N GLY A 149 -1.81 1.00 -4.90
CA GLY A 149 -2.20 1.42 -6.23
C GLY A 149 -1.92 0.31 -7.23
N VAL A 150 -2.82 0.13 -8.17
CA VAL A 150 -2.67 -0.83 -9.27
C VAL A 150 -2.48 -0.05 -10.57
N LEU A 151 -1.29 -0.17 -11.15
CA LEU A 151 -0.93 0.47 -12.41
C LEU A 151 -0.92 -0.57 -13.54
N VAL A 152 -1.77 -0.35 -14.53
CA VAL A 152 -1.80 -1.12 -15.77
C VAL A 152 -1.10 -0.30 -16.84
N LEU A 153 -0.10 -0.86 -17.49
CA LEU A 153 0.65 -0.24 -18.59
C LEU A 153 0.43 -1.03 -19.86
N VAL A 154 0.16 -0.34 -20.95
CA VAL A 154 -0.07 -0.94 -22.27
C VAL A 154 1.02 -0.49 -23.22
N TYR A 155 1.60 -1.45 -23.91
CA TYR A 155 2.65 -1.30 -24.92
C TYR A 155 2.15 -1.97 -26.21
N LEU A 156 2.04 -1.21 -27.28
CA LEU A 156 1.58 -1.65 -28.60
C LEU A 156 2.76 -1.89 -29.57
#